data_8f5367bb223752abaed9972c7e2b3fc3
#
_entry.id   8f5367bb223752abaed9972c7e2b3fc3
#
_cell.length_a   1.000
_cell.length_b   1.000
_cell.length_c   1.000
_cell.angle_alpha   90.00
_cell.angle_beta   90.00
_cell.angle_gamma   90.00
#
_symmetry.space_group_name_H-M   'P 1'
#
loop_
_entity.id
_entity.type
_entity.pdbx_description
1 polymer ?
#
loop_
_entity_poly.entity_id
_entity_poly.type
_entity_poly.pdbx_seq_one_letter_code
_entity_poly.pdbx_strand_id
1 'polypeptide(L)'
;AASDVYKRQFLGVPAYEAVGIGLISDVLASAVSAYTYKKSGNLDVKNSLPMMISVLIVTVIGSFVASFLPERAMGSTMQIALIILGLRFILKPVTTTREQMNAGSAKERLMKAIIEGIFVGFICGFVGAGGGMMMLFVLTSFLGYQMHMAVGTSVFIMAFTALTGGISHFAIGGMPDITIMVLCAAFTLLWARIATIIANKSDAKTLNRAVGVVMILTSIVILIVNNIS
;
A
#
# COMPACT_ATOMS: atom_id res chain seq x y z
N ALA A 1 2.03 2.17 30.51
CA ALA A 1 1.42 3.49 30.85
C ALA A 1 2.41 4.66 30.76
N ALA A 2 3.60 4.62 31.41
CA ALA A 2 4.58 5.72 31.32
C ALA A 2 5.26 5.79 29.96
N SER A 3 5.60 4.64 29.33
CA SER A 3 6.23 4.59 28.02
C SER A 3 5.33 5.14 26.91
N ASP A 4 4.03 4.96 26.99
CA ASP A 4 3.07 5.43 25.99
C ASP A 4 2.91 6.96 26.04
N VAL A 5 3.05 7.55 27.23
CA VAL A 5 3.08 9.01 27.41
C VAL A 5 4.34 9.62 26.79
N TYR A 6 5.51 8.99 26.95
CA TYR A 6 6.76 9.46 26.35
C TYR A 6 6.77 9.33 24.82
N LYS A 7 6.17 8.27 24.25
CA LYS A 7 6.02 8.12 22.81
C LYS A 7 5.11 9.20 22.22
N ARG A 8 4.00 9.49 22.86
CA ARG A 8 3.09 10.57 22.45
C ARG A 8 3.74 11.94 22.56
N GLN A 9 4.61 12.17 23.54
CA GLN A 9 5.33 13.44 23.70
C GLN A 9 6.46 13.64 22.69
N PHE A 10 7.12 12.57 22.20
CA PHE A 10 8.23 12.71 21.25
C PHE A 10 7.76 12.97 19.82
N LEU A 11 6.62 12.41 19.38
CA LEU A 11 6.04 12.62 18.04
C LEU A 11 4.81 13.54 18.06
N GLY A 12 4.22 13.80 19.22
CA GLY A 12 3.07 14.72 19.41
C GLY A 12 1.76 14.30 18.72
N VAL A 13 1.76 13.19 17.97
CA VAL A 13 0.62 12.74 17.15
C VAL A 13 0.16 11.36 17.62
N PRO A 14 -1.14 11.16 17.93
CA PRO A 14 -1.71 9.84 18.22
C PRO A 14 -1.52 8.89 17.03
N ALA A 15 -1.27 7.60 17.28
CA ALA A 15 -1.02 6.62 16.24
C ALA A 15 -2.16 6.53 15.22
N TYR A 16 -3.40 6.59 15.67
CA TYR A 16 -4.58 6.57 14.81
C TYR A 16 -4.64 7.79 13.87
N GLU A 17 -4.33 8.97 14.39
CA GLU A 17 -4.25 10.22 13.62
C GLU A 17 -3.09 10.16 12.59
N ALA A 18 -1.92 9.65 13.01
CA ALA A 18 -0.77 9.48 12.13
C ALA A 18 -1.07 8.57 10.92
N VAL A 19 -1.85 7.50 11.13
CA VAL A 19 -2.33 6.64 10.03
C VAL A 19 -3.22 7.41 9.08
N GLY A 20 -4.17 8.19 9.59
CA GLY A 20 -5.05 9.03 8.77
C GLY A 20 -4.27 10.06 7.94
N ILE A 21 -3.30 10.75 8.54
CA ILE A 21 -2.40 11.69 7.86
C ILE A 21 -1.60 10.98 6.75
N GLY A 22 -1.04 9.81 7.05
CA GLY A 22 -0.31 8.98 6.08
C GLY A 22 -1.18 8.62 4.87
N LEU A 23 -2.39 8.13 5.12
CA LEU A 23 -3.34 7.76 4.07
C LEU A 23 -3.69 8.95 3.17
N ILE A 24 -4.02 10.11 3.72
CA ILE A 24 -4.33 11.30 2.92
C ILE A 24 -3.11 11.79 2.14
N SER A 25 -1.92 11.73 2.74
CA SER A 25 -0.66 12.06 2.04
C SER A 25 -0.43 11.13 0.84
N ASP A 26 -0.77 9.86 0.97
CA ASP A 26 -0.66 8.86 -0.10
C ASP A 26 -1.65 9.09 -1.24
N VAL A 27 -2.77 9.76 -1.04
CA VAL A 27 -3.76 10.04 -2.11
C VAL A 27 -3.11 10.79 -3.26
N LEU A 28 -2.48 11.92 -2.97
CA LEU A 28 -1.86 12.77 -4.00
C LEU A 28 -0.63 12.08 -4.62
N ALA A 29 0.19 11.45 -3.80
CA ALA A 29 1.36 10.72 -4.24
C ALA A 29 1.00 9.57 -5.17
N SER A 30 0.01 8.78 -4.81
CA SER A 30 -0.48 7.65 -5.60
C SER A 30 -1.19 8.11 -6.88
N ALA A 31 -1.97 9.20 -6.84
CA ALA A 31 -2.63 9.75 -8.02
C ALA A 31 -1.61 10.25 -9.06
N VAL A 32 -0.58 10.99 -8.64
CA VAL A 32 0.49 11.48 -9.53
C VAL A 32 1.32 10.31 -10.08
N SER A 33 1.60 9.31 -9.25
CA SER A 33 2.29 8.09 -9.68
C SER A 33 1.46 7.33 -10.70
N ALA A 34 0.17 7.09 -10.45
CA ALA A 34 -0.75 6.42 -11.37
C ALA A 34 -0.85 7.14 -12.72
N TYR A 35 -0.92 8.48 -12.70
CA TYR A 35 -0.90 9.29 -13.93
C TYR A 35 0.38 9.07 -14.75
N THR A 36 1.54 9.03 -14.09
CA THR A 36 2.83 8.79 -14.74
C THR A 36 2.89 7.39 -15.37
N TYR A 37 2.45 6.36 -14.64
CA TYR A 37 2.38 5.00 -15.17
C TYR A 37 1.36 4.87 -16.30
N LYS A 38 0.22 5.56 -16.22
CA LYS A 38 -0.78 5.62 -17.30
C LYS A 38 -0.18 6.19 -18.58
N LYS A 39 0.56 7.31 -18.49
CA LYS A 39 1.21 7.94 -19.63
C LYS A 39 2.25 7.02 -20.30
N SER A 40 2.88 6.14 -19.54
CA SER A 40 3.84 5.15 -20.03
C SER A 40 3.20 3.83 -20.49
N GLY A 41 1.87 3.71 -20.48
CA GLY A 41 1.15 2.50 -20.86
C GLY A 41 1.24 1.36 -19.83
N ASN A 42 1.67 1.66 -18.61
CA ASN A 42 1.89 0.71 -17.50
C ASN A 42 0.77 0.78 -16.45
N LEU A 43 -0.48 0.94 -16.89
CA LEU A 43 -1.66 0.97 -16.02
C LEU A 43 -2.80 0.19 -16.67
N ASP A 44 -3.37 -0.77 -15.96
CA ASP A 44 -4.55 -1.52 -16.39
C ASP A 44 -5.78 -1.11 -15.58
N VAL A 45 -6.44 -0.05 -16.02
CA VAL A 45 -7.66 0.45 -15.36
C VAL A 45 -8.81 -0.54 -15.49
N LYS A 46 -9.04 -1.06 -16.70
CA LYS A 46 -10.24 -1.85 -17.01
C LYS A 46 -10.32 -3.16 -16.22
N ASN A 47 -9.23 -3.92 -16.20
CA ASN A 47 -9.22 -5.22 -15.53
C ASN A 47 -9.00 -5.09 -14.00
N SER A 48 -8.53 -3.93 -13.53
CA SER A 48 -8.35 -3.69 -12.09
C SER A 48 -9.61 -3.15 -11.38
N LEU A 49 -10.61 -2.66 -12.11
CA LEU A 49 -11.86 -2.12 -11.53
C LEU A 49 -12.56 -3.10 -10.57
N PRO A 50 -12.77 -4.39 -10.91
CA PRO A 50 -13.42 -5.31 -10.00
C PRO A 50 -12.66 -5.50 -8.69
N MET A 51 -11.32 -5.60 -8.78
CA MET A 51 -10.45 -5.67 -7.61
C MET A 51 -10.54 -4.38 -6.79
N MET A 52 -10.49 -3.22 -7.43
CA MET A 52 -10.60 -1.91 -6.77
C MET A 52 -11.92 -1.78 -5.98
N ILE A 53 -13.05 -2.14 -6.59
CA ILE A 53 -14.36 -2.08 -5.92
C ILE A 53 -14.37 -2.98 -4.68
N SER A 54 -13.89 -4.22 -4.80
CA SER A 54 -13.79 -5.16 -3.67
C SER A 54 -12.88 -4.63 -2.57
N VAL A 55 -11.71 -4.08 -2.94
CA VAL A 55 -10.78 -3.46 -1.98
C VAL A 55 -11.46 -2.31 -1.24
N LEU A 56 -12.13 -1.40 -1.93
CA LEU A 56 -12.76 -0.23 -1.31
C LEU A 56 -13.84 -0.62 -0.29
N ILE A 57 -14.72 -1.54 -0.66
CA ILE A 57 -15.80 -2.01 0.23
C ILE A 57 -15.21 -2.66 1.47
N VAL A 58 -14.24 -3.56 1.29
CA VAL A 58 -13.68 -4.35 2.39
C VAL A 58 -12.71 -3.54 3.24
N THR A 59 -12.07 -2.49 2.69
CA THR A 59 -11.25 -1.55 3.46
C THR A 59 -12.07 -0.85 4.56
N VAL A 60 -13.30 -0.44 4.25
CA VAL A 60 -14.19 0.15 5.27
C VAL A 60 -14.48 -0.85 6.39
N ILE A 61 -14.78 -2.10 6.03
CA ILE A 61 -15.03 -3.17 7.00
C ILE A 61 -13.77 -3.44 7.83
N GLY A 62 -12.60 -3.52 7.20
CA GLY A 62 -11.32 -3.74 7.87
C GLY A 62 -10.98 -2.61 8.84
N SER A 63 -11.19 -1.35 8.46
CA SER A 63 -11.00 -0.18 9.33
C SER A 63 -11.93 -0.20 10.54
N PHE A 64 -13.17 -0.61 10.35
CA PHE A 64 -14.13 -0.77 11.42
C PHE A 64 -13.72 -1.89 12.41
N VAL A 65 -13.30 -3.05 11.90
CA VAL A 65 -12.79 -4.15 12.74
C VAL A 65 -11.52 -3.72 13.49
N ALA A 66 -10.63 -2.97 12.85
CA ALA A 66 -9.39 -2.47 13.44
C ALA A 66 -9.66 -1.56 14.65
N SER A 67 -10.75 -0.78 14.65
CA SER A 67 -11.08 0.13 15.74
C SER A 67 -11.39 -0.57 17.08
N PHE A 68 -11.67 -1.89 17.05
CA PHE A 68 -11.93 -2.68 18.28
C PHE A 68 -10.70 -3.38 18.83
N LEU A 69 -9.55 -3.33 18.14
CA LEU A 69 -8.37 -4.10 18.53
C LEU A 69 -7.29 -3.23 19.18
N PRO A 70 -6.54 -3.79 20.15
CA PRO A 70 -5.41 -3.08 20.74
C PRO A 70 -4.30 -2.88 19.71
N GLU A 71 -3.70 -1.70 19.67
CA GLU A 71 -2.66 -1.27 18.72
C GLU A 71 -1.46 -2.24 18.61
N ARG A 72 -1.15 -2.98 19.69
CA ARG A 72 -0.04 -3.93 19.75
C ARG A 72 -0.23 -5.19 18.91
N ALA A 73 -1.47 -5.60 18.65
CA ALA A 73 -1.75 -6.87 17.95
C ALA A 73 -1.50 -6.80 16.43
N MET A 74 -1.47 -5.61 15.84
CA MET A 74 -1.48 -5.41 14.39
C MET A 74 -0.09 -5.26 13.76
N GLY A 75 0.91 -4.84 14.52
CA GLY A 75 2.19 -4.38 13.95
C GLY A 75 3.14 -5.49 13.52
N SER A 76 3.52 -6.39 14.42
CA SER A 76 4.68 -7.27 14.20
C SER A 76 4.47 -8.36 13.14
N THR A 77 3.29 -8.96 13.09
CA THR A 77 2.97 -10.03 12.12
C THR A 77 3.03 -9.53 10.69
N MET A 78 2.54 -8.31 10.45
CA MET A 78 2.57 -7.69 9.13
C MET A 78 4.01 -7.39 8.67
N GLN A 79 4.87 -6.92 9.57
CA GLN A 79 6.26 -6.61 9.23
C GLN A 79 7.05 -7.87 8.86
N ILE A 80 6.82 -8.98 9.55
CA ILE A 80 7.42 -10.28 9.21
C ILE A 80 6.96 -10.73 7.82
N ALA A 81 5.66 -10.62 7.53
CA ALA A 81 5.13 -10.96 6.21
C ALA A 81 5.77 -10.10 5.10
N LEU A 82 5.93 -8.79 5.31
CA LEU A 82 6.57 -7.88 4.35
C LEU A 82 8.06 -8.21 4.14
N ILE A 83 8.79 -8.64 5.18
CA ILE A 83 10.18 -9.12 5.04
C ILE A 83 10.24 -10.36 4.15
N ILE A 84 9.37 -11.34 4.39
CA ILE A 84 9.29 -12.57 3.58
C ILE A 84 8.97 -12.25 2.13
N LEU A 85 8.02 -11.35 1.90
CA LEU A 85 7.63 -10.89 0.56
C LEU A 85 8.76 -10.13 -0.13
N GLY A 86 9.44 -9.24 0.59
CA GLY A 86 10.60 -8.50 0.09
C GLY A 86 11.72 -9.45 -0.33
N LEU A 87 12.02 -10.45 0.49
CA LEU A 87 13.00 -11.48 0.17
C LEU A 87 12.60 -12.27 -1.09
N ARG A 88 11.32 -12.59 -1.24
CA ARG A 88 10.80 -13.23 -2.46
C ARG A 88 11.02 -12.37 -3.71
N PHE A 89 10.74 -11.07 -3.66
CA PHE A 89 10.99 -10.16 -4.80
C PHE A 89 12.46 -10.08 -5.19
N ILE A 90 13.38 -10.21 -4.23
CA ILE A 90 14.82 -10.22 -4.49
C ILE A 90 15.25 -11.55 -5.10
N LEU A 91 14.83 -12.68 -4.50
CA LEU A 91 15.28 -14.02 -4.88
C LEU A 91 14.57 -14.57 -6.12
N LYS A 92 13.27 -14.27 -6.28
CA LYS A 92 12.44 -14.72 -7.39
C LYS A 92 11.76 -13.52 -8.06
N PRO A 93 12.49 -12.74 -8.88
CA PRO A 93 11.93 -11.58 -9.54
C PRO A 93 10.78 -11.98 -10.48
N VAL A 94 9.78 -11.10 -10.57
CA VAL A 94 8.63 -11.29 -11.46
C VAL A 94 9.11 -11.14 -12.91
N THR A 95 8.99 -12.21 -13.67
CA THR A 95 9.41 -12.28 -15.09
C THR A 95 8.22 -12.38 -16.05
N THR A 96 6.99 -12.24 -15.54
CA THR A 96 5.77 -12.31 -16.34
C THR A 96 5.80 -11.31 -17.49
N THR A 97 5.52 -11.78 -18.70
CA THR A 97 5.37 -10.93 -19.88
C THR A 97 3.93 -10.43 -20.02
N ARG A 98 3.73 -9.39 -20.83
CA ARG A 98 2.38 -8.83 -21.09
C ARG A 98 1.44 -9.85 -21.75
N GLU A 99 1.99 -10.73 -22.57
CA GLU A 99 1.25 -11.81 -23.23
C GLU A 99 0.76 -12.85 -22.21
N GLN A 100 1.63 -13.25 -21.29
CA GLN A 100 1.29 -14.18 -20.21
C GLN A 100 0.25 -13.59 -19.24
N MET A 101 0.32 -12.29 -18.96
CA MET A 101 -0.67 -11.59 -18.14
C MET A 101 -2.07 -11.66 -18.75
N ASN A 102 -2.18 -11.62 -20.07
CA ASN A 102 -3.45 -11.66 -20.78
C ASN A 102 -3.97 -13.09 -21.05
N ALA A 103 -3.18 -14.12 -20.75
CA ALA A 103 -3.59 -15.51 -20.88
C ALA A 103 -4.61 -15.89 -19.79
N GLY A 104 -5.68 -16.57 -20.17
CA GLY A 104 -6.72 -17.04 -19.26
C GLY A 104 -8.11 -16.48 -19.56
N SER A 105 -9.13 -17.17 -19.02
CA SER A 105 -10.52 -16.77 -19.19
C SER A 105 -10.84 -15.46 -18.46
N ALA A 106 -11.62 -14.59 -19.09
CA ALA A 106 -12.07 -13.32 -18.48
C ALA A 106 -12.83 -13.56 -17.15
N LYS A 107 -13.58 -14.66 -17.06
CA LYS A 107 -14.33 -15.03 -15.85
C LYS A 107 -13.39 -15.44 -14.70
N GLU A 108 -12.33 -16.20 -14.98
CA GLU A 108 -11.35 -16.58 -13.97
C GLU A 108 -10.58 -15.37 -13.43
N ARG A 109 -10.16 -14.47 -14.33
CA ARG A 109 -9.49 -13.21 -13.94
C ARG A 109 -10.38 -12.33 -13.09
N LEU A 110 -11.66 -12.22 -13.44
CA LEU A 110 -12.65 -11.48 -12.67
C LEU A 110 -12.81 -12.06 -11.26
N MET A 111 -12.97 -13.37 -11.16
CA MET A 111 -13.18 -14.04 -9.88
C MET A 111 -11.94 -13.94 -8.98
N LYS A 112 -10.75 -14.14 -9.53
CA LYS A 112 -9.49 -13.92 -8.82
C LYS A 112 -9.37 -12.48 -8.34
N ALA A 113 -9.61 -11.50 -9.21
CA ALA A 113 -9.54 -10.08 -8.86
C ALA A 113 -10.48 -9.70 -7.70
N ILE A 114 -11.69 -10.25 -7.65
CA ILE A 114 -12.64 -10.01 -6.57
C ILE A 114 -12.15 -10.64 -5.26
N ILE A 115 -11.80 -11.92 -5.28
CA ILE A 115 -11.35 -12.65 -4.07
C ILE A 115 -10.09 -12.00 -3.48
N GLU A 116 -9.13 -11.69 -4.33
CA GLU A 116 -7.88 -11.05 -3.91
C GLU A 116 -8.11 -9.61 -3.46
N GLY A 117 -9.06 -8.89 -4.09
CA GLY A 117 -9.49 -7.58 -3.66
C GLY A 117 -10.10 -7.60 -2.25
N ILE A 118 -10.89 -8.60 -1.91
CA ILE A 118 -11.43 -8.79 -0.55
C ILE A 118 -10.28 -8.99 0.44
N PHE A 119 -9.34 -9.85 0.15
CA PHE A 119 -8.20 -10.13 1.03
C PHE A 119 -7.31 -8.89 1.25
N VAL A 120 -6.94 -8.21 0.16
CA VAL A 120 -6.11 -6.99 0.23
C VAL A 120 -6.88 -5.86 0.91
N GLY A 121 -8.16 -5.68 0.61
CA GLY A 121 -8.99 -4.65 1.22
C GLY A 121 -9.10 -4.81 2.72
N PHE A 122 -9.28 -6.05 3.20
CA PHE A 122 -9.28 -6.32 4.64
C PHE A 122 -7.95 -5.94 5.30
N ILE A 123 -6.82 -6.34 4.71
CA ILE A 123 -5.49 -5.98 5.22
C ILE A 123 -5.26 -4.47 5.18
N CYS A 124 -5.63 -3.80 4.09
CA CYS A 124 -5.49 -2.34 3.97
C CYS A 124 -6.27 -1.59 5.03
N GLY A 125 -7.52 -1.97 5.26
CA GLY A 125 -8.37 -1.34 6.27
C GLY A 125 -7.93 -1.68 7.69
N PHE A 126 -7.49 -2.92 7.91
CA PHE A 126 -7.11 -3.41 9.22
C PHE A 126 -5.77 -2.85 9.71
N VAL A 127 -4.77 -2.79 8.84
CA VAL A 127 -3.39 -2.37 9.18
C VAL A 127 -3.15 -0.89 8.89
N GLY A 128 -3.92 -0.30 7.99
CA GLY A 128 -3.78 1.11 7.57
C GLY A 128 -2.55 1.37 6.71
N ALA A 129 -1.44 0.70 6.97
CA ALA A 129 -0.18 0.84 6.24
C ALA A 129 0.19 -0.46 5.52
N GLY A 130 0.89 -0.35 4.39
CA GLY A 130 1.39 -1.53 3.64
C GLY A 130 0.44 -2.09 2.59
N GLY A 131 -0.77 -1.58 2.46
CA GLY A 131 -1.73 -2.05 1.47
C GLY A 131 -1.22 -2.00 0.03
N GLY A 132 -0.46 -0.99 -0.34
CA GLY A 132 0.14 -0.89 -1.68
C GLY A 132 1.15 -2.00 -1.98
N MET A 133 1.96 -2.39 -1.00
CA MET A 133 2.94 -3.47 -1.13
C MET A 133 2.26 -4.84 -1.23
N MET A 134 1.23 -5.08 -0.43
CA MET A 134 0.40 -6.29 -0.52
C MET A 134 -0.35 -6.36 -1.85
N MET A 135 -0.89 -5.23 -2.31
CA MET A 135 -1.52 -5.11 -3.62
C MET A 135 -0.55 -5.48 -4.75
N LEU A 136 0.67 -4.92 -4.72
CA LEU A 136 1.71 -5.24 -5.69
C LEU A 136 2.03 -6.74 -5.69
N PHE A 137 2.16 -7.33 -4.50
CA PHE A 137 2.41 -8.78 -4.37
C PHE A 137 1.26 -9.60 -4.97
N VAL A 138 0.02 -9.26 -4.66
CA VAL A 138 -1.16 -9.97 -5.17
C VAL A 138 -1.25 -9.84 -6.69
N LEU A 139 -1.12 -8.64 -7.24
CA LEU A 139 -1.13 -8.41 -8.68
C LEU A 139 -0.05 -9.22 -9.41
N THR A 140 1.16 -9.30 -8.84
CA THR A 140 2.26 -10.02 -9.50
C THR A 140 2.21 -11.52 -9.31
N SER A 141 1.78 -12.01 -8.14
CA SER A 141 1.89 -13.43 -7.76
C SER A 141 0.67 -14.27 -8.11
N PHE A 142 -0.51 -13.67 -8.03
CA PHE A 142 -1.77 -14.38 -8.22
C PHE A 142 -2.48 -13.98 -9.53
N LEU A 143 -2.49 -12.69 -9.85
CA LEU A 143 -3.05 -12.20 -11.10
C LEU A 143 -2.04 -12.22 -12.27
N GLY A 144 -0.75 -12.50 -11.96
CA GLY A 144 0.27 -12.66 -12.99
C GLY A 144 0.60 -11.37 -13.75
N TYR A 145 0.43 -10.21 -13.14
CA TYR A 145 0.76 -8.93 -13.76
C TYR A 145 2.27 -8.79 -13.99
N GLN A 146 2.64 -8.20 -15.13
CA GLN A 146 3.99 -7.73 -15.37
C GLN A 146 4.36 -6.65 -14.33
N MET A 147 5.63 -6.62 -13.90
CA MET A 147 6.06 -5.77 -12.76
C MET A 147 5.66 -4.29 -12.89
N HIS A 148 5.95 -3.64 -14.02
CA HIS A 148 5.60 -2.23 -14.22
C HIS A 148 4.09 -1.99 -14.24
N MET A 149 3.34 -2.90 -14.86
CA MET A 149 1.88 -2.85 -14.88
C MET A 149 1.31 -3.06 -13.48
N ALA A 150 1.88 -3.97 -12.70
CA ALA A 150 1.48 -4.21 -11.32
C ALA A 150 1.72 -2.99 -10.43
N VAL A 151 2.90 -2.35 -10.54
CA VAL A 151 3.20 -1.12 -9.79
C VAL A 151 2.24 0.00 -10.19
N GLY A 152 2.06 0.27 -11.49
CA GLY A 152 1.13 1.31 -11.94
C GLY A 152 -0.31 1.07 -11.50
N THR A 153 -0.76 -0.19 -11.57
CA THR A 153 -2.12 -0.58 -11.18
C THR A 153 -2.30 -0.55 -9.65
N SER A 154 -1.29 -0.98 -8.88
CA SER A 154 -1.35 -0.92 -7.41
C SER A 154 -1.44 0.51 -6.89
N VAL A 155 -0.64 1.44 -7.42
CA VAL A 155 -0.72 2.86 -7.00
C VAL A 155 -2.03 3.51 -7.45
N PHE A 156 -2.61 3.09 -8.58
CA PHE A 156 -3.93 3.56 -8.99
C PHE A 156 -5.01 3.14 -8.00
N ILE A 157 -5.09 1.86 -7.65
CA ILE A 157 -6.05 1.36 -6.66
C ILE A 157 -5.77 2.01 -5.29
N MET A 158 -4.49 2.16 -4.92
CA MET A 158 -4.06 2.78 -3.66
C MET A 158 -4.54 4.22 -3.52
N ALA A 159 -4.59 5.01 -4.59
CA ALA A 159 -5.10 6.38 -4.54
C ALA A 159 -6.55 6.42 -4.00
N PHE A 160 -7.40 5.51 -4.47
CA PHE A 160 -8.80 5.42 -4.00
C PHE A 160 -8.91 4.78 -2.62
N THR A 161 -8.12 3.74 -2.35
CA THR A 161 -8.10 3.05 -1.05
C THR A 161 -7.62 3.99 0.05
N ALA A 162 -6.56 4.76 -0.22
CA ALA A 162 -6.02 5.74 0.70
C ALA A 162 -7.02 6.88 0.98
N LEU A 163 -7.74 7.35 -0.04
CA LEU A 163 -8.80 8.34 0.13
C LEU A 163 -9.94 7.80 1.01
N THR A 164 -10.43 6.60 0.71
CA THR A 164 -11.51 5.96 1.49
C THR A 164 -11.06 5.70 2.93
N GLY A 165 -9.87 5.15 3.12
CA GLY A 165 -9.28 4.90 4.44
C GLY A 165 -9.06 6.19 5.23
N GLY A 166 -8.46 7.22 4.62
CA GLY A 166 -8.21 8.51 5.25
C GLY A 166 -9.49 9.21 5.70
N ILE A 167 -10.52 9.23 4.84
CA ILE A 167 -11.84 9.77 5.20
C ILE A 167 -12.46 8.98 6.37
N SER A 168 -12.38 7.65 6.33
CA SER A 168 -12.89 6.79 7.40
C SER A 168 -12.18 7.04 8.74
N HIS A 169 -10.85 7.18 8.71
CA HIS A 169 -10.07 7.50 9.91
C HIS A 169 -10.45 8.85 10.51
N PHE A 170 -10.65 9.88 9.68
CA PHE A 170 -11.03 11.19 10.18
C PHE A 170 -12.48 11.27 10.65
N ALA A 171 -13.37 10.52 10.03
CA ALA A 171 -14.76 10.42 10.47
C ALA A 171 -14.90 9.75 11.85
N ILE A 172 -14.00 8.81 12.18
CA ILE A 172 -14.00 8.09 13.47
C ILE A 172 -13.14 8.81 14.51
N GLY A 173 -11.93 9.24 14.14
CA GLY A 173 -10.91 9.77 15.07
C GLY A 173 -10.84 11.29 15.19
N GLY A 174 -11.62 12.02 14.38
CA GLY A 174 -11.59 13.49 14.33
C GLY A 174 -10.55 14.04 13.33
N MET A 175 -10.54 15.37 13.18
CA MET A 175 -9.66 16.06 12.23
C MET A 175 -8.22 16.10 12.77
N PRO A 176 -7.22 15.80 11.91
CA PRO A 176 -5.81 15.82 12.29
C PRO A 176 -5.25 17.25 12.36
N ASP A 177 -4.02 17.38 12.86
CA ASP A 177 -3.25 18.60 12.69
C ASP A 177 -3.00 18.88 11.21
N ILE A 178 -3.62 19.95 10.70
CA ILE A 178 -3.57 20.34 9.29
C ILE A 178 -2.15 20.67 8.86
N THR A 179 -1.33 21.25 9.74
CA THR A 179 0.06 21.62 9.42
C THR A 179 0.90 20.37 9.17
N ILE A 180 0.80 19.38 10.06
CA ILE A 180 1.50 18.10 9.93
C ILE A 180 1.02 17.38 8.66
N MET A 181 -0.29 17.36 8.42
CA MET A 181 -0.87 16.72 7.23
C MET A 181 -0.35 17.35 5.93
N VAL A 182 -0.32 18.67 5.82
CA VAL A 182 0.15 19.37 4.61
C VAL A 182 1.64 19.15 4.40
N LEU A 183 2.47 19.20 5.45
CA LEU A 183 3.89 18.90 5.35
C LEU A 183 4.14 17.46 4.91
N CYS A 184 3.49 16.49 5.52
CA CYS A 184 3.58 15.08 5.13
C CYS A 184 3.16 14.87 3.67
N ALA A 185 2.04 15.46 3.25
CA ALA A 185 1.56 15.36 1.87
C ALA A 185 2.56 15.96 0.87
N ALA A 186 3.15 17.13 1.17
CA ALA A 186 4.13 17.77 0.31
C ALA A 186 5.40 16.92 0.14
N PHE A 187 5.97 16.42 1.25
CA PHE A 187 7.14 15.54 1.21
C PHE A 187 6.86 14.20 0.51
N THR A 188 5.73 13.57 0.83
CA THR A 188 5.32 12.30 0.20
C THR A 188 5.14 12.48 -1.30
N LEU A 189 4.49 13.57 -1.74
CA LEU A 189 4.30 13.88 -3.16
C LEU A 189 5.63 14.08 -3.89
N LEU A 190 6.55 14.84 -3.31
CA LEU A 190 7.87 15.11 -3.89
C LEU A 190 8.64 13.79 -4.12
N TRP A 191 8.76 12.98 -3.08
CA TRP A 191 9.50 11.73 -3.14
C TRP A 191 8.81 10.69 -4.02
N ALA A 192 7.48 10.60 -3.99
CA ALA A 192 6.73 9.70 -4.85
C ALA A 192 6.92 10.03 -6.34
N ARG A 193 6.96 11.32 -6.69
CA ARG A 193 7.22 11.76 -8.08
C ARG A 193 8.61 11.35 -8.55
N ILE A 194 9.64 11.58 -7.74
CA ILE A 194 11.03 11.20 -8.04
C ILE A 194 11.13 9.67 -8.18
N ALA A 195 10.64 8.94 -7.19
CA ALA A 195 10.66 7.48 -7.18
C ALA A 195 9.92 6.87 -8.38
N THR A 196 8.75 7.42 -8.74
CA THR A 196 7.94 6.92 -9.87
C THR A 196 8.65 7.12 -11.21
N ILE A 197 9.32 8.26 -11.42
CA ILE A 197 10.08 8.51 -12.65
C ILE A 197 11.24 7.52 -12.77
N ILE A 198 11.97 7.28 -11.69
CA ILE A 198 13.08 6.32 -11.66
C ILE A 198 12.57 4.90 -11.88
N ALA A 199 11.54 4.50 -11.14
CA ALA A 199 10.97 3.16 -11.20
C ALA A 199 10.39 2.83 -12.59
N ASN A 200 9.73 3.79 -13.23
CA ASN A 200 9.12 3.58 -14.55
C ASN A 200 10.17 3.45 -15.68
N LYS A 201 11.38 3.96 -15.46
CA LYS A 201 12.51 3.86 -16.40
C LYS A 201 13.44 2.67 -16.10
N SER A 202 13.33 2.07 -14.92
CA SER A 202 14.15 0.93 -14.51
C SER A 202 13.70 -0.35 -15.23
N ASP A 203 14.62 -1.29 -15.45
CA ASP A 203 14.25 -2.63 -15.90
C ASP A 203 13.49 -3.41 -14.81
N ALA A 204 12.69 -4.40 -15.23
CA ALA A 204 11.84 -5.16 -14.32
C ALA A 204 12.63 -5.86 -13.20
N LYS A 205 13.85 -6.34 -13.47
CA LYS A 205 14.69 -7.01 -12.47
C LYS A 205 15.20 -6.04 -11.40
N THR A 206 15.65 -4.87 -11.82
CA THR A 206 16.08 -3.78 -10.92
C THR A 206 14.91 -3.29 -10.08
N LEU A 207 13.73 -3.10 -10.70
CA LEU A 207 12.52 -2.69 -9.99
C LEU A 207 12.08 -3.73 -8.94
N ASN A 208 12.10 -5.03 -9.27
CA ASN A 208 11.82 -6.10 -8.31
C ASN A 208 12.75 -6.03 -7.10
N ARG A 209 14.06 -5.89 -7.34
CA ARG A 209 15.06 -5.82 -6.27
C ARG A 209 14.88 -4.57 -5.41
N ALA A 210 14.68 -3.42 -6.04
CA ALA A 210 14.45 -2.16 -5.32
C ALA A 210 13.23 -2.24 -4.41
N VAL A 211 12.10 -2.76 -4.91
CA VAL A 211 10.89 -2.98 -4.12
C VAL A 211 11.18 -3.93 -2.95
N GLY A 212 11.84 -5.07 -3.21
CA GLY A 212 12.17 -6.04 -2.17
C GLY A 212 13.06 -5.45 -1.08
N VAL A 213 14.09 -4.67 -1.44
CA VAL A 213 14.98 -3.99 -0.49
C VAL A 213 14.21 -2.96 0.35
N VAL A 214 13.39 -2.13 -0.28
CA VAL A 214 12.57 -1.14 0.44
C VAL A 214 11.61 -1.82 1.41
N MET A 215 10.93 -2.92 1.00
CA MET A 215 10.04 -3.68 1.89
C MET A 215 10.77 -4.21 3.12
N ILE A 216 11.97 -4.77 2.95
CA ILE A 216 12.77 -5.30 4.05
C ILE A 216 13.25 -4.18 4.97
N LEU A 217 13.83 -3.12 4.42
CA LEU A 217 14.36 -2.01 5.21
C LEU A 217 13.28 -1.31 6.03
N THR A 218 12.14 -0.99 5.41
CA THR A 218 11.02 -0.35 6.12
C THR A 218 10.48 -1.24 7.22
N SER A 219 10.33 -2.55 6.96
CA SER A 219 9.84 -3.50 7.95
C SER A 219 10.80 -3.68 9.13
N ILE A 220 12.11 -3.74 8.87
CA ILE A 220 13.14 -3.83 9.93
C ILE A 220 13.12 -2.56 10.79
N VAL A 221 13.05 -1.38 10.17
CA VAL A 221 12.99 -0.10 10.92
C VAL A 221 11.77 -0.07 11.82
N ILE A 222 10.59 -0.45 11.33
CA ILE A 222 9.37 -0.47 12.12
C ILE A 222 9.46 -1.50 13.25
N LEU A 223 10.02 -2.70 13.00
CA LEU A 223 10.22 -3.70 14.05
C LEU A 223 11.17 -3.21 15.14
N ILE A 224 12.26 -2.54 14.76
CA ILE A 224 13.21 -1.97 15.72
C ILE A 224 12.53 -0.89 16.57
N VAL A 225 11.82 0.05 15.93
CA VAL A 225 11.09 1.11 16.63
C VAL A 225 10.05 0.53 17.59
N ASN A 226 9.31 -0.49 17.17
CA ASN A 226 8.29 -1.14 18.01
C ASN A 226 8.88 -1.93 19.20
N ASN A 227 10.13 -2.42 19.11
CA ASN A 227 10.77 -3.16 20.19
C ASN A 227 11.56 -2.27 21.19
N ILE A 228 12.04 -1.10 20.74
CA ILE A 228 12.74 -0.13 21.59
C ILE A 228 11.74 0.70 22.42
N SER A 229 10.52 0.68 22.03
CA SER A 229 9.40 1.40 22.62
C SER A 229 8.60 0.53 23.55
#